data_4d45bf52c5f21b0c3a81fbe00edcf205
#
_entry.id   4d45bf52c5f21b0c3a81fbe00edcf205
#
_cell.length_a   1.000
_cell.length_b   1.000
_cell.length_c   1.000
_cell.angle_alpha   90.00
_cell.angle_beta   90.00
_cell.angle_gamma   90.00
#
_symmetry.space_group_name_H-M   'P 1'
#
loop_
_entity.id
_entity.type
_entity.pdbx_description
1 polymer ?
#
loop_
_entity_poly.entity_id
_entity_poly.type
_entity_poly.pdbx_seq_one_letter_code
_entity_poly.pdbx_strand_id
1 'polypeptide(L)'
;MGIFYRMFTNNFRTIRSLLLSVLLLSGLLTGCVSSNKLFKMDGDSGTKETLPVHVEVLVEMAEYCNKIYDDGEELGDNEFAYNVVQDRGVTIIIFRGPNNGRNVVTDLDARPFNDRKLSANIHRGFRDAATKLRDEIIENHALEESIILTGHSLGGAVAQIIGLWLEDDAYDVQIYTFGSPAITTASFGDAAIHFRMALRNAPVPLLPPIPYRHWGIAIDPETLTWSENNEIGDFTKIDARDHSIKEYLNILRKHEVTQSQTGR
;
A
#
# COMPACT_ATOMS: atom_id res chain seq x y z
N MET A 1 18.16 -18.75 -21.20
CA MET A 1 18.74 -17.91 -20.12
C MET A 1 17.71 -17.49 -19.06
N GLY A 2 16.42 -17.37 -19.37
CA GLY A 2 15.40 -16.91 -18.41
C GLY A 2 14.89 -17.94 -17.38
N ILE A 3 14.98 -19.22 -17.65
CA ILE A 3 14.48 -20.29 -16.74
C ILE A 3 15.45 -20.55 -15.56
N PHE A 4 16.74 -20.39 -15.78
CA PHE A 4 17.76 -20.57 -14.73
C PHE A 4 17.74 -19.43 -13.70
N TYR A 5 17.39 -18.21 -14.12
CA TYR A 5 17.31 -17.05 -13.23
C TYR A 5 16.12 -17.13 -12.27
N ARG A 6 14.96 -17.65 -12.72
CA ARG A 6 13.78 -17.84 -11.85
C ARG A 6 13.99 -18.96 -10.79
N MET A 7 14.74 -20.00 -11.11
CA MET A 7 15.03 -21.04 -10.10
C MET A 7 15.96 -20.57 -8.98
N PHE A 8 16.88 -19.64 -9.27
CA PHE A 8 17.78 -19.09 -8.26
C PHE A 8 17.08 -18.07 -7.35
N THR A 9 16.17 -17.24 -7.89
CA THR A 9 15.44 -16.24 -7.10
C THR A 9 14.45 -16.88 -6.12
N ASN A 10 13.75 -17.96 -6.49
CA ASN A 10 12.82 -18.65 -5.59
C ASN A 10 13.54 -19.33 -4.40
N ASN A 11 14.74 -19.85 -4.59
CA ASN A 11 15.53 -20.41 -3.48
C ASN A 11 16.08 -19.32 -2.54
N PHE A 12 16.38 -18.14 -3.04
CA PHE A 12 16.79 -17.01 -2.21
C PHE A 12 15.64 -16.45 -1.35
N ARG A 13 14.40 -16.41 -1.89
CA ARG A 13 13.21 -16.00 -1.12
C ARG A 13 12.96 -16.91 0.08
N THR A 14 13.05 -18.24 -0.10
CA THR A 14 12.87 -19.21 0.98
C THR A 14 13.98 -19.13 2.04
N ILE A 15 15.22 -18.90 1.64
CA ILE A 15 16.37 -18.75 2.54
C ILE A 15 16.33 -17.40 3.28
N ARG A 16 15.89 -16.33 2.63
CA ARG A 16 15.72 -14.99 3.25
C ARG A 16 14.63 -15.02 4.33
N SER A 17 13.48 -15.61 4.04
CA SER A 17 12.41 -15.81 5.03
C SER A 17 12.89 -16.59 6.25
N LEU A 18 13.72 -17.62 6.07
CA LEU A 18 14.34 -18.38 7.15
C LEU A 18 15.42 -17.60 7.93
N LEU A 19 16.21 -16.76 7.27
CA LEU A 19 17.25 -15.95 7.92
C LEU A 19 16.66 -14.77 8.70
N LEU A 20 15.59 -14.14 8.22
CA LEU A 20 14.85 -13.15 9.01
C LEU A 20 14.22 -13.77 10.27
N SER A 21 13.66 -14.98 10.17
CA SER A 21 13.11 -15.71 11.33
C SER A 21 14.18 -16.09 12.37
N VAL A 22 15.41 -16.33 11.97
CA VAL A 22 16.53 -16.67 12.88
C VAL A 22 17.14 -15.41 13.53
N LEU A 23 17.18 -14.27 12.85
CA LEU A 23 17.62 -12.99 13.42
C LEU A 23 16.62 -12.40 14.42
N LEU A 24 15.34 -12.74 14.30
CA LEU A 24 14.28 -12.34 15.23
C LEU A 24 14.31 -13.08 16.59
N LEU A 25 15.04 -14.20 16.70
CA LEU A 25 15.15 -14.96 17.95
C LEU A 25 16.35 -14.57 18.85
N SER A 26 17.28 -13.74 18.40
CA SER A 26 18.49 -13.37 19.16
C SER A 26 18.48 -11.96 19.79
N GLY A 27 17.39 -11.24 19.72
CA GLY A 27 17.28 -9.84 20.16
C GLY A 27 16.66 -9.61 21.55
N LEU A 28 16.94 -10.49 22.53
CA LEU A 28 16.65 -10.21 23.93
C LEU A 28 17.87 -9.53 24.55
N LEU A 29 17.71 -8.25 24.89
CA LEU A 29 18.51 -7.36 25.73
C LEU A 29 19.12 -6.16 24.98
N THR A 30 18.27 -5.17 24.72
CA THR A 30 18.55 -3.71 24.88
C THR A 30 17.31 -2.97 24.39
N GLY A 31 16.83 -1.98 25.11
CA GLY A 31 15.57 -1.28 24.86
C GLY A 31 15.57 -0.41 23.58
N CYS A 32 15.65 -1.04 22.44
CA CYS A 32 15.28 -0.49 21.15
C CYS A 32 13.88 -0.97 20.83
N VAL A 33 12.96 -0.08 20.56
CA VAL A 33 11.68 -0.41 19.93
C VAL A 33 12.05 -0.94 18.54
N SER A 34 12.08 -2.26 18.44
CA SER A 34 12.50 -3.01 17.27
C SER A 34 11.48 -2.84 16.15
N SER A 35 11.96 -2.84 14.92
CA SER A 35 11.17 -2.98 13.67
C SER A 35 10.16 -4.15 13.68
N ASN A 36 10.14 -4.96 14.72
CA ASN A 36 9.15 -6.00 15.00
C ASN A 36 7.72 -5.48 15.26
N LYS A 37 7.47 -4.16 15.31
CA LYS A 37 6.12 -3.60 15.40
C LYS A 37 5.37 -3.61 14.07
N LEU A 38 6.06 -3.73 12.96
CA LEU A 38 5.48 -3.50 11.64
C LEU A 38 4.72 -4.71 11.07
N PHE A 39 5.01 -5.93 11.49
CA PHE A 39 4.34 -7.10 10.92
C PHE A 39 4.45 -8.37 11.76
N LYS A 40 3.34 -9.03 12.03
CA LYS A 40 3.26 -10.40 12.52
C LYS A 40 2.24 -11.16 11.68
N MET A 41 2.71 -11.96 10.73
CA MET A 41 1.91 -13.02 10.13
C MET A 41 1.96 -14.21 11.08
N ASP A 42 0.92 -14.42 11.87
CA ASP A 42 0.71 -15.70 12.51
C ASP A 42 0.10 -16.64 11.45
N GLY A 43 0.96 -17.50 10.90
CA GLY A 43 0.54 -18.52 9.95
C GLY A 43 -0.25 -19.62 10.64
N ASP A 44 -1.50 -19.33 11.00
CA ASP A 44 -2.47 -20.36 11.35
C ASP A 44 -3.74 -20.17 10.53
N SER A 45 -4.07 -21.17 9.75
CA SER A 45 -5.21 -21.24 8.83
C SER A 45 -6.54 -21.50 9.54
N GLY A 46 -6.77 -20.90 10.72
CA GLY A 46 -7.81 -21.39 11.59
C GLY A 46 -8.81 -20.40 12.19
N THR A 47 -8.61 -19.09 12.24
CA THR A 47 -9.66 -18.15 12.67
C THR A 47 -9.41 -16.73 12.19
N LYS A 48 -10.35 -16.18 11.42
CA LYS A 48 -10.36 -14.81 10.87
C LYS A 48 -10.57 -13.71 11.94
N GLU A 49 -10.09 -13.89 13.16
CA GLU A 49 -10.42 -12.98 14.28
C GLU A 49 -9.34 -11.92 14.57
N THR A 50 -8.10 -12.11 14.12
CA THR A 50 -7.04 -11.12 14.35
C THR A 50 -6.72 -10.38 13.05
N LEU A 51 -6.70 -9.05 13.14
CA LEU A 51 -6.25 -8.20 12.04
C LEU A 51 -4.79 -8.55 11.68
N PRO A 52 -4.44 -8.73 10.39
CA PRO A 52 -3.10 -9.14 9.97
C PRO A 52 -2.05 -8.03 10.08
N VAL A 53 -2.41 -6.87 10.60
CA VAL A 53 -1.53 -5.71 10.82
C VAL A 53 -1.97 -4.97 12.08
N HIS A 54 -1.02 -4.37 12.81
CA HIS A 54 -1.33 -3.55 13.98
C HIS A 54 -2.05 -2.26 13.59
N VAL A 55 -3.08 -1.86 14.35
CA VAL A 55 -3.87 -0.65 14.07
C VAL A 55 -3.01 0.61 14.14
N GLU A 56 -2.00 0.64 15.02
CA GLU A 56 -1.05 1.74 15.15
C GLU A 56 -0.29 1.99 13.83
N VAL A 57 0.05 0.93 13.09
CA VAL A 57 0.68 1.06 11.78
C VAL A 57 -0.28 1.67 10.76
N LEU A 58 -1.55 1.25 10.78
CA LEU A 58 -2.56 1.84 9.90
C LEU A 58 -2.78 3.32 10.20
N VAL A 59 -2.80 3.70 11.49
CA VAL A 59 -2.88 5.09 11.93
C VAL A 59 -1.67 5.89 11.42
N GLU A 60 -0.45 5.38 11.64
CA GLU A 60 0.77 6.05 11.20
C GLU A 60 0.80 6.26 9.68
N MET A 61 0.45 5.25 8.89
CA MET A 61 0.39 5.39 7.43
C MET A 61 -0.69 6.36 6.97
N ALA A 62 -1.84 6.40 7.66
CA ALA A 62 -2.88 7.39 7.39
C ALA A 62 -2.45 8.82 7.77
N GLU A 63 -1.67 8.98 8.84
CA GLU A 63 -1.08 10.27 9.24
C GLU A 63 -0.11 10.79 8.18
N TYR A 64 0.77 9.94 7.67
CA TYR A 64 1.65 10.31 6.54
C TYR A 64 0.83 10.74 5.32
N CYS A 65 -0.21 9.99 4.97
CA CYS A 65 -1.10 10.35 3.86
C CYS A 65 -1.86 11.66 4.12
N ASN A 66 -2.25 11.97 5.35
CA ASN A 66 -2.90 13.24 5.67
C ASN A 66 -1.92 14.40 5.60
N LYS A 67 -0.72 14.23 6.16
CA LYS A 67 0.29 15.28 6.24
C LYS A 67 0.77 15.75 4.87
N ILE A 68 0.93 14.86 3.90
CA ILE A 68 1.41 15.24 2.56
C ILE A 68 0.43 16.18 1.81
N TYR A 69 -0.85 16.25 2.22
CA TYR A 69 -1.79 17.23 1.69
C TYR A 69 -1.60 18.64 2.28
N ASP A 70 -1.08 18.72 3.51
CA ASP A 70 -0.85 19.99 4.20
C ASP A 70 0.56 20.55 3.91
N ASP A 71 1.59 19.67 3.87
CA ASP A 71 3.00 20.02 3.75
C ASP A 71 3.60 19.73 2.36
N GLY A 72 2.83 19.10 1.46
CA GLY A 72 3.34 18.63 0.18
C GLY A 72 3.80 19.79 -0.70
N GLU A 73 5.07 19.83 -1.08
CA GLU A 73 5.56 20.70 -2.14
C GLU A 73 4.75 20.41 -3.41
N GLU A 74 4.18 21.43 -4.01
CA GLU A 74 3.58 21.33 -5.33
C GLU A 74 4.71 21.12 -6.33
N LEU A 75 4.97 19.85 -6.65
CA LEU A 75 5.76 19.54 -7.83
C LEU A 75 4.91 19.92 -9.03
N GLY A 76 5.34 20.91 -9.79
CA GLY A 76 4.71 21.63 -10.89
C GLY A 76 3.46 20.97 -11.52
N ASP A 77 2.51 21.77 -11.96
CA ASP A 77 1.29 21.41 -12.71
C ASP A 77 0.16 20.67 -11.96
N ASN A 78 0.07 20.72 -10.61
CA ASN A 78 -0.96 20.05 -9.81
C ASN A 78 -1.02 18.52 -9.98
N GLU A 79 0.05 17.89 -10.42
CA GLU A 79 0.14 16.45 -10.62
C GLU A 79 0.41 15.69 -9.30
N PHE A 80 0.78 14.41 -9.41
CA PHE A 80 1.16 13.57 -8.28
C PHE A 80 2.38 14.12 -7.56
N ALA A 81 2.38 14.02 -6.23
CA ALA A 81 3.53 14.36 -5.39
C ALA A 81 3.93 13.17 -4.52
N TYR A 82 5.18 13.19 -4.05
CA TYR A 82 5.67 12.20 -3.11
C TYR A 82 6.52 12.86 -2.00
N ASN A 83 6.70 12.14 -0.92
CA ASN A 83 7.69 12.43 0.12
C ASN A 83 8.41 11.14 0.51
N VAL A 84 9.67 11.24 0.93
CA VAL A 84 10.48 10.11 1.39
C VAL A 84 10.95 10.37 2.80
N VAL A 85 10.67 9.42 3.68
CA VAL A 85 11.10 9.43 5.08
C VAL A 85 11.99 8.22 5.33
N GLN A 86 13.14 8.44 5.96
CA GLN A 86 14.02 7.37 6.43
C GLN A 86 13.82 7.18 7.94
N ASP A 87 13.37 6.02 8.35
CA ASP A 87 13.18 5.70 9.76
C ASP A 87 13.74 4.30 10.07
N ARG A 88 14.74 4.25 10.94
CA ARG A 88 15.33 3.03 11.51
C ARG A 88 15.63 1.90 10.49
N GLY A 89 16.21 2.26 9.35
CA GLY A 89 16.57 1.30 8.30
C GLY A 89 15.39 0.87 7.42
N VAL A 90 14.32 1.65 7.42
CA VAL A 90 13.18 1.50 6.52
C VAL A 90 13.00 2.79 5.73
N THR A 91 12.80 2.68 4.42
CA THR A 91 12.38 3.80 3.58
C THR A 91 10.87 3.83 3.50
N ILE A 92 10.24 4.93 3.91
CA ILE A 92 8.80 5.16 3.77
C ILE A 92 8.57 6.15 2.64
N ILE A 93 7.82 5.74 1.62
CA ILE A 93 7.51 6.59 0.46
C ILE A 93 6.01 6.87 0.48
N ILE A 94 5.66 8.15 0.57
CA ILE A 94 4.29 8.63 0.70
C ILE A 94 3.88 9.28 -0.62
N PHE A 95 2.73 8.89 -1.16
CA PHE A 95 2.22 9.44 -2.42
C PHE A 95 0.91 10.18 -2.22
N ARG A 96 0.80 11.32 -2.89
CA ARG A 96 -0.41 12.11 -3.02
C ARG A 96 -0.82 12.17 -4.49
N GLY A 97 -2.11 11.99 -4.75
CA GLY A 97 -2.70 12.30 -6.05
C GLY A 97 -2.85 13.81 -6.26
N PRO A 98 -3.27 14.23 -7.46
CA PRO A 98 -3.52 15.63 -7.78
C PRO A 98 -4.51 16.30 -6.83
N ASN A 99 -4.31 17.59 -6.54
CA ASN A 99 -5.17 18.37 -5.63
C ASN A 99 -6.63 18.45 -6.09
N ASN A 100 -6.89 18.39 -7.40
CA ASN A 100 -8.21 18.47 -8.02
C ASN A 100 -8.85 17.10 -8.28
N GLY A 101 -8.69 16.15 -7.39
CA GLY A 101 -8.99 14.72 -7.56
C GLY A 101 -10.35 14.33 -8.16
N ARG A 102 -11.35 15.20 -8.18
CA ARG A 102 -12.67 14.88 -8.77
C ARG A 102 -12.66 14.80 -10.30
N ASN A 103 -11.85 15.60 -10.97
CA ASN A 103 -11.79 15.64 -12.43
C ASN A 103 -10.72 14.67 -12.97
N VAL A 104 -9.68 14.42 -12.21
CA VAL A 104 -8.50 13.67 -12.67
C VAL A 104 -8.80 12.18 -12.85
N VAL A 105 -9.68 11.58 -12.05
CA VAL A 105 -10.05 10.16 -12.22
C VAL A 105 -10.73 9.91 -13.57
N THR A 106 -11.46 10.89 -14.09
CA THR A 106 -12.13 10.81 -15.40
C THR A 106 -11.22 11.17 -16.57
N ASP A 107 -10.15 11.94 -16.31
CA ASP A 107 -9.27 12.48 -17.35
C ASP A 107 -8.04 11.60 -17.59
N LEU A 108 -7.70 10.70 -16.64
CA LEU A 108 -6.60 9.77 -16.79
C LEU A 108 -6.92 8.68 -17.82
N ASP A 109 -5.96 8.40 -18.69
CA ASP A 109 -6.08 7.34 -19.70
C ASP A 109 -6.28 5.96 -19.05
N ALA A 110 -7.54 5.52 -19.02
CA ALA A 110 -7.93 4.25 -18.41
C ALA A 110 -7.68 3.02 -19.29
N ARG A 111 -7.06 3.17 -20.47
CA ARG A 111 -6.75 2.03 -21.34
C ARG A 111 -5.77 1.08 -20.65
N PRO A 112 -6.00 -0.24 -20.71
CA PRO A 112 -5.04 -1.21 -20.22
C PRO A 112 -3.71 -1.12 -20.99
N PHE A 113 -2.61 -1.07 -20.26
CA PHE A 113 -1.26 -1.13 -20.78
C PHE A 113 -0.57 -2.39 -20.31
N ASN A 114 -0.05 -3.19 -21.23
CA ASN A 114 0.69 -4.40 -20.86
C ASN A 114 2.06 -4.01 -20.27
N ASP A 115 2.17 -4.10 -18.95
CA ASP A 115 3.42 -3.90 -18.24
C ASP A 115 4.24 -5.20 -18.26
N ARG A 116 5.37 -5.15 -18.96
CA ARG A 116 6.22 -6.34 -19.17
C ARG A 116 6.88 -6.81 -17.87
N LYS A 117 7.20 -5.86 -16.98
CA LYS A 117 7.85 -6.16 -15.70
C LYS A 117 6.90 -6.93 -14.79
N LEU A 118 5.65 -6.52 -14.73
CA LEU A 118 4.61 -7.16 -13.92
C LEU A 118 3.91 -8.31 -14.64
N SER A 119 4.13 -8.48 -15.95
CA SER A 119 3.43 -9.45 -16.80
C SER A 119 1.89 -9.31 -16.70
N ALA A 120 1.40 -8.08 -16.57
CA ALA A 120 0.01 -7.74 -16.33
C ALA A 120 -0.41 -6.49 -17.08
N ASN A 121 -1.73 -6.36 -17.32
CA ASN A 121 -2.29 -5.12 -17.82
C ASN A 121 -2.56 -4.17 -16.65
N ILE A 122 -1.95 -3.00 -16.71
CA ILE A 122 -2.05 -1.92 -15.72
C ILE A 122 -2.75 -0.72 -16.34
N HIS A 123 -3.46 0.05 -15.55
CA HIS A 123 -4.06 1.32 -15.93
C HIS A 123 -2.98 2.29 -16.44
N ARG A 124 -3.07 2.68 -17.72
CA ARG A 124 -2.01 3.45 -18.41
C ARG A 124 -1.67 4.74 -17.69
N GLY A 125 -2.66 5.56 -17.36
CA GLY A 125 -2.42 6.86 -16.74
C GLY A 125 -1.73 6.75 -15.38
N PHE A 126 -2.10 5.77 -14.54
CA PHE A 126 -1.41 5.54 -13.26
C PHE A 126 0.01 5.01 -13.48
N ARG A 127 0.20 4.13 -14.46
CA ARG A 127 1.53 3.62 -14.80
C ARG A 127 2.47 4.72 -15.29
N ASP A 128 1.98 5.63 -16.13
CA ASP A 128 2.79 6.72 -16.66
C ASP A 128 3.19 7.71 -15.55
N ALA A 129 2.28 8.02 -14.61
CA ALA A 129 2.59 8.78 -13.40
C ALA A 129 3.62 8.04 -12.51
N ALA A 130 3.40 6.75 -12.26
CA ALA A 130 4.28 5.92 -11.46
C ALA A 130 5.70 5.84 -12.05
N THR A 131 5.84 5.80 -13.38
CA THR A 131 7.14 5.77 -14.04
C THR A 131 7.94 7.03 -13.75
N LYS A 132 7.34 8.21 -13.93
CA LYS A 132 8.01 9.49 -13.66
C LYS A 132 8.48 9.59 -12.20
N LEU A 133 7.57 9.28 -11.26
CA LEU A 133 7.86 9.38 -9.83
C LEU A 133 8.91 8.36 -9.37
N ARG A 134 8.84 7.12 -9.87
CA ARG A 134 9.84 6.10 -9.55
C ARG A 134 11.24 6.51 -9.99
N ASP A 135 11.37 6.99 -11.22
CA ASP A 135 12.67 7.39 -11.76
C ASP A 135 13.24 8.55 -10.94
N GLU A 136 12.43 9.54 -10.59
CA GLU A 136 12.81 10.65 -9.73
C GLU A 136 13.19 10.22 -8.31
N ILE A 137 12.43 9.30 -7.70
CA ILE A 137 12.73 8.76 -6.36
C ILE A 137 14.08 8.04 -6.36
N ILE A 138 14.33 7.17 -7.35
CA ILE A 138 15.57 6.40 -7.43
C ILE A 138 16.77 7.31 -7.72
N GLU A 139 16.58 8.37 -8.50
CA GLU A 139 17.65 9.33 -8.80
C GLU A 139 18.04 10.17 -7.58
N ASN A 140 17.07 10.55 -6.74
CA ASN A 140 17.28 11.52 -5.67
C ASN A 140 17.42 10.91 -4.27
N HIS A 141 17.06 9.64 -4.07
CA HIS A 141 17.06 9.02 -2.75
C HIS A 141 17.77 7.65 -2.75
N ALA A 142 18.60 7.43 -1.74
CA ALA A 142 19.09 6.09 -1.42
C ALA A 142 17.96 5.32 -0.72
N LEU A 143 17.58 4.15 -1.24
CA LEU A 143 16.53 3.32 -0.68
C LEU A 143 17.14 2.23 0.20
N GLU A 144 16.54 2.00 1.35
CA GLU A 144 16.85 0.85 2.22
C GLU A 144 16.32 -0.46 1.60
N GLU A 145 16.77 -1.58 2.12
CA GLU A 145 16.29 -2.90 1.67
C GLU A 145 14.79 -3.10 1.94
N SER A 146 14.30 -2.58 3.08
CA SER A 146 12.90 -2.61 3.46
C SER A 146 12.22 -1.29 3.11
N ILE A 147 11.14 -1.36 2.34
CA ILE A 147 10.42 -0.20 1.84
C ILE A 147 8.93 -0.30 2.18
N ILE A 148 8.39 0.76 2.73
CA ILE A 148 6.96 0.93 2.92
C ILE A 148 6.47 2.00 1.94
N LEU A 149 5.42 1.68 1.18
CA LEU A 149 4.75 2.66 0.33
C LEU A 149 3.35 2.92 0.86
N THR A 150 2.97 4.19 0.95
CA THR A 150 1.62 4.54 1.35
C THR A 150 1.04 5.64 0.47
N GLY A 151 -0.29 5.62 0.30
CA GLY A 151 -0.96 6.62 -0.51
C GLY A 151 -2.47 6.61 -0.36
N HIS A 152 -3.05 7.79 -0.48
CA HIS A 152 -4.49 8.01 -0.48
C HIS A 152 -4.99 8.31 -1.88
N SER A 153 -6.18 7.83 -2.22
CA SER A 153 -6.82 8.12 -3.51
C SER A 153 -5.92 7.68 -4.68
N LEU A 154 -5.72 8.54 -5.67
CA LEU A 154 -4.84 8.30 -6.83
C LEU A 154 -3.36 8.08 -6.42
N GLY A 155 -2.91 8.69 -5.31
CA GLY A 155 -1.59 8.40 -4.75
C GLY A 155 -1.43 6.94 -4.34
N GLY A 156 -2.51 6.31 -3.85
CA GLY A 156 -2.54 4.89 -3.57
C GLY A 156 -2.40 4.01 -4.83
N ALA A 157 -2.91 4.44 -5.98
CA ALA A 157 -2.70 3.73 -7.25
C ALA A 157 -1.23 3.74 -7.67
N VAL A 158 -0.57 4.87 -7.54
CA VAL A 158 0.87 5.02 -7.82
C VAL A 158 1.71 4.20 -6.84
N ALA A 159 1.39 4.24 -5.54
CA ALA A 159 2.04 3.44 -4.51
C ALA A 159 2.01 1.94 -4.83
N GLN A 160 0.87 1.43 -5.27
CA GLN A 160 0.74 0.02 -5.68
C GLN A 160 1.67 -0.35 -6.83
N ILE A 161 1.71 0.47 -7.88
CA ILE A 161 2.50 0.17 -9.09
C ILE A 161 3.99 0.23 -8.78
N ILE A 162 4.45 1.28 -8.11
CA ILE A 162 5.86 1.43 -7.72
C ILE A 162 6.27 0.32 -6.75
N GLY A 163 5.42 0.00 -5.78
CA GLY A 163 5.68 -1.09 -4.84
C GLY A 163 5.86 -2.45 -5.52
N LEU A 164 5.02 -2.78 -6.49
CA LEU A 164 5.17 -3.99 -7.29
C LEU A 164 6.46 -4.00 -8.12
N TRP A 165 6.87 -2.86 -8.68
CA TRP A 165 8.14 -2.77 -9.41
C TRP A 165 9.35 -2.90 -8.49
N LEU A 166 9.31 -2.32 -7.29
CA LEU A 166 10.40 -2.43 -6.31
C LEU A 166 10.50 -3.85 -5.76
N GLU A 167 9.37 -4.52 -5.54
CA GLU A 167 9.35 -5.92 -5.12
C GLU A 167 9.96 -6.83 -6.20
N ASP A 168 9.67 -6.59 -7.50
CA ASP A 168 10.31 -7.29 -8.61
C ASP A 168 11.82 -6.98 -8.71
N ASP A 169 12.27 -5.80 -8.26
CA ASP A 169 13.68 -5.42 -8.09
C ASP A 169 14.31 -6.01 -6.81
N ALA A 170 13.61 -6.90 -6.10
CA ALA A 170 14.04 -7.63 -4.92
C ALA A 170 14.15 -6.81 -3.62
N TYR A 171 13.46 -5.68 -3.50
CA TYR A 171 13.24 -5.02 -2.23
C TYR A 171 12.19 -5.77 -1.39
N ASP A 172 12.26 -5.65 -0.06
CA ASP A 172 11.22 -6.10 0.86
C ASP A 172 10.15 -5.00 0.98
N VAL A 173 8.97 -5.23 0.36
CA VAL A 173 7.98 -4.18 0.13
C VAL A 173 6.68 -4.44 0.87
N GLN A 174 6.19 -3.42 1.57
CA GLN A 174 4.84 -3.36 2.11
C GLN A 174 4.10 -2.12 1.57
N ILE A 175 2.82 -2.29 1.23
CA ILE A 175 1.99 -1.24 0.64
C ILE A 175 0.76 -1.02 1.51
N TYR A 176 0.47 0.24 1.82
CA TYR A 176 -0.71 0.65 2.58
C TYR A 176 -1.49 1.69 1.78
N THR A 177 -2.74 1.41 1.45
CA THR A 177 -3.55 2.35 0.65
C THR A 177 -4.88 2.67 1.29
N PHE A 178 -5.31 3.92 1.13
CA PHE A 178 -6.56 4.45 1.67
C PHE A 178 -7.41 4.98 0.51
N GLY A 179 -8.57 4.38 0.29
CA GLY A 179 -9.49 4.80 -0.78
C GLY A 179 -8.90 4.75 -2.19
N SER A 180 -7.95 3.86 -2.45
CA SER A 180 -7.27 3.75 -3.73
C SER A 180 -8.16 3.10 -4.80
N PRO A 181 -8.09 3.54 -6.07
CA PRO A 181 -8.73 2.86 -7.18
C PRO A 181 -8.04 1.55 -7.53
N ALA A 182 -8.70 0.73 -8.33
CA ALA A 182 -8.13 -0.46 -8.93
C ALA A 182 -7.09 -0.10 -10.02
N ILE A 183 -6.00 -0.85 -10.09
CA ILE A 183 -4.88 -0.55 -11.01
C ILE A 183 -4.69 -1.58 -12.11
N THR A 184 -5.23 -2.77 -11.97
CA THR A 184 -4.86 -3.93 -12.80
C THR A 184 -6.06 -4.75 -13.22
N THR A 185 -5.90 -5.49 -14.31
CA THR A 185 -6.87 -6.52 -14.74
C THR A 185 -6.48 -7.94 -14.31
N ALA A 186 -5.32 -8.08 -13.62
CA ALA A 186 -4.78 -9.35 -13.16
C ALA A 186 -4.79 -9.44 -11.63
N SER A 187 -4.56 -10.65 -11.10
CA SER A 187 -4.24 -10.88 -9.70
C SER A 187 -2.72 -11.02 -9.55
N PHE A 188 -2.15 -10.40 -8.51
CA PHE A 188 -0.72 -10.49 -8.22
C PHE A 188 -0.36 -11.55 -7.17
N GLY A 189 -1.37 -12.22 -6.57
CA GLY A 189 -1.14 -13.23 -5.55
C GLY A 189 -0.25 -12.69 -4.42
N ASP A 190 0.85 -13.42 -4.14
CA ASP A 190 1.80 -13.10 -3.07
C ASP A 190 2.98 -12.22 -3.55
N ALA A 191 2.78 -11.41 -4.59
CA ALA A 191 3.88 -10.60 -5.15
C ALA A 191 4.43 -9.58 -4.16
N ALA A 192 3.55 -8.90 -3.40
CA ALA A 192 3.91 -7.97 -2.33
C ALA A 192 2.80 -7.95 -1.27
N ILE A 193 3.14 -7.54 -0.05
CA ILE A 193 2.13 -7.35 1.00
C ILE A 193 1.43 -6.01 0.77
N HIS A 194 0.12 -6.06 0.47
CA HIS A 194 -0.69 -4.87 0.27
C HIS A 194 -1.92 -4.88 1.17
N PHE A 195 -1.98 -3.94 2.11
CA PHE A 195 -3.14 -3.65 2.94
C PHE A 195 -3.94 -2.50 2.34
N ARG A 196 -5.18 -2.77 2.00
CA ARG A 196 -6.05 -1.87 1.29
C ARG A 196 -7.26 -1.50 2.14
N MET A 197 -7.33 -0.26 2.61
CA MET A 197 -8.46 0.30 3.33
C MET A 197 -9.42 1.02 2.36
N ALA A 198 -10.70 0.67 2.42
CA ALA A 198 -11.74 1.33 1.64
C ALA A 198 -13.02 1.46 2.48
N LEU A 199 -13.51 2.69 2.66
CA LEU A 199 -14.83 2.94 3.24
C LEU A 199 -15.91 2.56 2.21
N ARG A 200 -17.00 1.97 2.70
CA ARG A 200 -18.03 1.33 1.85
C ARG A 200 -18.65 2.24 0.81
N ASN A 201 -18.80 3.52 1.13
CA ASN A 201 -19.48 4.49 0.26
C ASN A 201 -18.48 5.38 -0.50
N ALA A 202 -17.17 5.18 -0.34
CA ALA A 202 -16.16 5.98 -1.03
C ALA A 202 -16.21 5.72 -2.55
N PRO A 203 -16.30 6.76 -3.39
CA PRO A 203 -16.49 6.56 -4.83
C PRO A 203 -15.25 6.06 -5.58
N VAL A 204 -14.07 6.46 -5.14
CA VAL A 204 -12.81 6.21 -5.89
C VAL A 204 -12.40 4.74 -5.90
N PRO A 205 -12.54 3.95 -4.82
CA PRO A 205 -12.29 2.52 -4.88
C PRO A 205 -13.15 1.74 -5.88
N LEU A 206 -14.27 2.33 -6.33
CA LEU A 206 -15.15 1.75 -7.35
C LEU A 206 -14.64 1.95 -8.78
N LEU A 207 -13.55 2.67 -8.95
CA LEU A 207 -12.98 3.05 -10.25
C LEU A 207 -11.63 2.39 -10.49
N PRO A 208 -11.25 2.23 -11.75
CA PRO A 208 -12.13 2.14 -12.91
C PRO A 208 -12.99 0.86 -12.86
N PRO A 209 -14.12 0.83 -13.60
CA PRO A 209 -14.99 -0.35 -13.64
C PRO A 209 -14.28 -1.53 -14.33
N ILE A 210 -14.94 -2.69 -14.32
CA ILE A 210 -14.50 -3.88 -15.05
C ILE A 210 -13.93 -3.49 -16.44
N PRO A 211 -12.74 -4.03 -16.82
CA PRO A 211 -12.10 -5.26 -16.31
C PRO A 211 -11.11 -5.05 -15.15
N TYR A 212 -10.99 -3.85 -14.63
CA TYR A 212 -10.08 -3.59 -13.52
C TYR A 212 -10.55 -4.23 -12.21
N ARG A 213 -9.61 -4.62 -11.40
CA ARG A 213 -9.85 -5.25 -10.10
C ARG A 213 -8.83 -4.81 -9.05
N HIS A 214 -9.22 -4.92 -7.83
CA HIS A 214 -8.30 -4.78 -6.71
C HIS A 214 -7.51 -6.07 -6.47
N TRP A 215 -6.43 -5.93 -5.71
CA TRP A 215 -5.60 -7.00 -5.19
C TRP A 215 -5.16 -6.67 -3.78
N GLY A 216 -4.55 -7.63 -3.07
CA GLY A 216 -4.11 -7.47 -1.69
C GLY A 216 -5.22 -7.71 -0.66
N ILE A 217 -4.92 -7.47 0.59
CA ILE A 217 -5.78 -7.70 1.75
C ILE A 217 -6.69 -6.49 1.94
N ALA A 218 -7.99 -6.69 1.76
CA ALA A 218 -8.98 -5.65 2.03
C ALA A 218 -9.26 -5.57 3.52
N ILE A 219 -9.23 -4.36 4.09
CA ILE A 219 -9.57 -4.07 5.48
C ILE A 219 -10.69 -3.04 5.49
N ASP A 220 -11.80 -3.38 6.15
CA ASP A 220 -12.87 -2.43 6.45
C ASP A 220 -12.42 -1.57 7.64
N PRO A 221 -12.19 -0.26 7.47
CA PRO A 221 -11.68 0.57 8.55
C PRO A 221 -12.69 0.79 9.69
N GLU A 222 -13.99 0.62 9.45
CA GLU A 222 -15.03 0.79 10.49
C GLU A 222 -15.09 -0.40 11.45
N THR A 223 -14.89 -1.61 10.94
CA THR A 223 -15.06 -2.86 11.71
C THR A 223 -13.74 -3.58 11.98
N LEU A 224 -12.66 -3.20 11.30
CA LEU A 224 -11.37 -3.90 11.26
C LEU A 224 -11.48 -5.35 10.76
N THR A 225 -12.57 -5.71 10.11
CA THR A 225 -12.67 -7.00 9.43
C THR A 225 -11.86 -6.97 8.15
N TRP A 226 -11.29 -8.10 7.78
CA TRP A 226 -10.41 -8.20 6.62
C TRP A 226 -10.74 -9.41 5.75
N SER A 227 -10.33 -9.35 4.48
CA SER A 227 -10.55 -10.41 3.49
C SER A 227 -9.47 -10.37 2.42
N GLU A 228 -9.00 -11.52 2.01
CA GLU A 228 -8.18 -11.71 0.82
C GLU A 228 -9.01 -11.67 -0.47
N ASN A 229 -10.31 -11.86 -0.36
CA ASN A 229 -11.24 -11.76 -1.47
C ASN A 229 -11.63 -10.29 -1.66
N ASN A 230 -11.35 -9.76 -2.82
CA ASN A 230 -11.46 -8.34 -3.20
C ASN A 230 -12.90 -7.82 -3.28
N GLU A 231 -13.79 -8.22 -2.40
CA GLU A 231 -15.14 -7.69 -2.34
C GLU A 231 -15.12 -6.25 -1.84
N ILE A 232 -15.46 -5.33 -2.72
CA ILE A 232 -15.69 -3.93 -2.41
C ILE A 232 -17.16 -3.77 -2.09
N GLY A 233 -17.43 -2.93 -1.09
CA GLY A 233 -18.73 -2.71 -0.50
C GLY A 233 -19.87 -2.34 -1.45
N ASP A 234 -21.00 -2.05 -0.84
CA ASP A 234 -22.29 -1.82 -1.46
C ASP A 234 -22.31 -0.54 -2.31
N PHE A 235 -22.47 -0.70 -3.62
CA PHE A 235 -22.54 0.41 -4.60
C PHE A 235 -23.83 1.25 -4.49
N THR A 236 -24.70 0.98 -3.53
CA THR A 236 -26.02 1.61 -3.44
C THR A 236 -26.01 3.00 -2.82
N LYS A 237 -24.94 3.37 -2.13
CA LYS A 237 -24.80 4.66 -1.45
C LYS A 237 -23.39 5.22 -1.67
N ILE A 238 -23.27 6.24 -2.50
CA ILE A 238 -21.99 6.94 -2.70
C ILE A 238 -21.98 8.20 -1.86
N ASP A 239 -20.97 8.35 -0.99
CA ASP A 239 -20.71 9.56 -0.22
C ASP A 239 -19.27 10.04 -0.43
N ALA A 240 -19.10 11.21 -1.01
CA ALA A 240 -17.78 11.75 -1.26
C ALA A 240 -17.00 12.11 0.03
N ARG A 241 -17.69 12.25 1.18
CA ARG A 241 -17.06 12.47 2.49
C ARG A 241 -16.29 11.24 2.96
N ASP A 242 -16.78 10.06 2.63
CA ASP A 242 -16.14 8.78 2.93
C ASP A 242 -14.83 8.55 2.14
N HIS A 243 -14.50 9.47 1.22
CA HIS A 243 -13.24 9.44 0.50
C HIS A 243 -12.13 10.31 1.14
N SER A 244 -12.43 11.08 2.19
CA SER A 244 -11.42 11.93 2.83
C SER A 244 -10.44 11.12 3.67
N ILE A 245 -9.12 11.33 3.49
CA ILE A 245 -8.09 10.69 4.34
C ILE A 245 -8.30 11.02 5.83
N LYS A 246 -8.84 12.19 6.15
CA LYS A 246 -9.17 12.60 7.53
C LYS A 246 -10.24 11.69 8.14
N GLU A 247 -11.18 11.18 7.34
CA GLU A 247 -12.19 10.25 7.83
C GLU A 247 -11.58 8.88 8.15
N TYR A 248 -10.73 8.34 7.28
CA TYR A 248 -9.96 7.13 7.58
C TYR A 248 -9.17 7.26 8.88
N LEU A 249 -8.44 8.37 9.03
CA LEU A 249 -7.63 8.64 10.21
C LEU A 249 -8.49 8.75 11.49
N ASN A 250 -9.63 9.44 11.43
CA ASN A 250 -10.56 9.57 12.56
C ASN A 250 -11.10 8.22 13.01
N ILE A 251 -11.45 7.35 12.07
CA ILE A 251 -11.97 6.01 12.36
C ILE A 251 -10.88 5.14 13.01
N LEU A 252 -9.70 5.08 12.39
CA LEU A 252 -8.58 4.26 12.87
C LEU A 252 -8.11 4.68 14.27
N ARG A 253 -8.04 5.98 14.56
CA ARG A 253 -7.68 6.51 15.90
C ARG A 253 -8.68 6.09 16.98
N LYS A 254 -9.96 5.95 16.68
CA LYS A 254 -10.95 5.44 17.65
C LYS A 254 -10.65 3.99 18.02
N HIS A 255 -10.26 3.16 17.06
CA HIS A 255 -9.86 1.78 17.31
C HIS A 255 -8.57 1.70 18.14
N GLU A 256 -7.56 2.51 17.82
CA GLU A 256 -6.30 2.58 18.57
C GLU A 256 -6.53 2.92 20.05
N VAL A 257 -7.36 3.94 20.34
CA VAL A 257 -7.72 4.31 21.72
C VAL A 257 -8.45 3.18 22.42
N THR A 258 -9.37 2.50 21.74
CA THR A 258 -10.14 1.40 22.33
C THR A 258 -9.23 0.21 22.67
N GLN A 259 -8.31 -0.15 21.79
CA GLN A 259 -7.36 -1.25 22.05
C GLN A 259 -6.41 -0.92 23.19
N SER A 260 -5.89 0.31 23.27
CA SER A 260 -5.02 0.73 24.38
C SER A 260 -5.71 0.70 25.75
N GLN A 261 -7.03 0.95 25.81
CA GLN A 261 -7.82 0.90 27.05
C GLN A 261 -8.18 -0.53 27.48
N THR A 262 -8.30 -1.45 26.52
CA THR A 262 -8.68 -2.85 26.81
C THR A 262 -7.47 -3.76 27.06
N GLY A 263 -6.24 -3.25 26.89
CA GLY A 263 -5.01 -4.02 27.12
C GLY A 263 -4.80 -5.18 26.15
N ARG A 264 -5.39 -5.10 24.98
CA ARG A 264 -5.28 -6.11 23.91
C ARG A 264 -4.51 -5.58 22.73
#